data_fa80c1af57fa6030bf6ba0e7fd1af458
#
_entry.id   fa80c1af57fa6030bf6ba0e7fd1af458
#
_cell.length_a   1.000
_cell.length_b   1.000
_cell.length_c   1.000
_cell.angle_alpha   90.00
_cell.angle_beta   90.00
_cell.angle_gamma   90.00
#
_symmetry.space_group_name_H-M   'P 1'
#
loop_
_entity.id
_entity.type
_entity.pdbx_description
1 polymer ?
#
loop_
_entity_poly.entity_id
_entity_poly.type
_entity_poly.pdbx_seq_one_letter_code
_entity_poly.pdbx_strand_id
1 'polypeptide(L)'
;MAIFADVINTLYMKIFAVGMNYVEHNKELNNTLLITEKFERKTEEPVIFTKADSALLKNGKPFFIPDFMGRIDYEAELVVRICRLGKGIPERFAHRYYDAVTVGVDFTAREVQKKAKDLGRPWTIAKGFDGSAVIGDWVDLDNNEKQRRDVQELHFHLDINGKTVQIGFSGDMLYKVDELIAYISRFFTLKTGDLLYTGTPVGVGPVHVDDHIEGYLEDRKVLDFWCR
;
A
#
# COMPACT_ATOMS: atom_id res chain seq x y z
N MET A 1 -24.78 2.81 -19.56
CA MET A 1 -23.39 2.56 -20.05
C MET A 1 -22.33 2.78 -19.00
N ALA A 2 -22.44 3.77 -18.09
CA ALA A 2 -21.45 4.01 -17.02
C ALA A 2 -21.32 2.86 -16.01
N ILE A 3 -22.43 2.23 -15.58
CA ILE A 3 -22.43 1.14 -14.59
C ILE A 3 -21.70 -0.11 -15.11
N PHE A 4 -21.76 -0.41 -16.41
CA PHE A 4 -21.04 -1.53 -17.03
C PHE A 4 -19.52 -1.27 -17.15
N ALA A 5 -19.11 -0.02 -17.33
CA ALA A 5 -17.69 0.35 -17.40
C ALA A 5 -17.01 0.22 -16.02
N ASP A 6 -17.69 0.57 -14.93
CA ASP A 6 -17.19 0.41 -13.58
C ASP A 6 -17.05 -1.06 -13.16
N VAL A 7 -17.99 -1.92 -13.58
CA VAL A 7 -17.94 -3.37 -13.31
C VAL A 7 -16.79 -4.04 -14.06
N ILE A 8 -16.53 -3.67 -15.31
CA ILE A 8 -15.43 -4.24 -16.11
C ILE A 8 -14.06 -3.76 -15.61
N ASN A 9 -13.95 -2.52 -15.15
CA ASN A 9 -12.69 -2.00 -14.60
C ASN A 9 -12.31 -2.63 -13.25
N THR A 10 -13.30 -3.10 -12.47
CA THR A 10 -13.06 -3.84 -11.22
C THR A 10 -12.65 -5.30 -11.47
N LEU A 11 -12.95 -5.88 -12.64
CA LEU A 11 -12.69 -7.29 -12.96
C LEU A 11 -11.23 -7.60 -13.32
N TYR A 12 -10.38 -6.62 -13.60
CA TYR A 12 -9.00 -6.85 -14.08
C TYR A 12 -8.03 -5.78 -13.57
N MET A 13 -8.10 -5.44 -12.29
CA MET A 13 -7.16 -4.50 -11.70
C MET A 13 -5.87 -5.20 -11.23
N LYS A 14 -4.78 -4.49 -11.24
CA LYS A 14 -3.53 -4.88 -10.62
C LYS A 14 -3.34 -4.13 -9.31
N ILE A 15 -2.80 -4.81 -8.33
CA ILE A 15 -2.37 -4.20 -7.08
C ILE A 15 -0.85 -4.27 -7.05
N PHE A 16 -0.22 -3.12 -7.23
CA PHE A 16 1.21 -2.95 -7.04
C PHE A 16 1.48 -2.55 -5.59
N ALA A 17 2.56 -3.05 -5.04
CA ALA A 17 3.00 -2.66 -3.70
C ALA A 17 4.52 -2.47 -3.68
N VAL A 18 4.96 -1.59 -2.78
CA VAL A 18 6.36 -1.16 -2.67
C VAL A 18 6.90 -1.58 -1.31
N GLY A 19 7.89 -2.43 -1.30
CA GLY A 19 8.62 -2.78 -0.10
C GLY A 19 9.72 -1.76 0.21
N MET A 20 9.96 -1.54 1.52
CA MET A 20 11.14 -0.82 2.01
C MET A 20 11.22 0.67 1.61
N ASN A 21 10.08 1.35 1.51
CA ASN A 21 10.00 2.74 1.05
C ASN A 21 10.10 3.80 2.17
N TYR A 22 10.30 3.39 3.43
CA TYR A 22 10.50 4.28 4.58
C TYR A 22 11.74 3.86 5.37
N VAL A 23 12.64 4.82 5.64
CA VAL A 23 13.94 4.55 6.30
C VAL A 23 13.77 3.95 7.69
N GLU A 24 12.90 4.53 8.51
CA GLU A 24 12.72 4.09 9.90
C GLU A 24 12.07 2.69 9.98
N HIS A 25 11.15 2.38 9.07
CA HIS A 25 10.62 1.02 8.95
C HIS A 25 11.71 0.01 8.54
N ASN A 26 12.59 0.39 7.63
CA ASN A 26 13.72 -0.45 7.24
C ASN A 26 14.62 -0.77 8.44
N LYS A 27 14.87 0.20 9.32
CA LYS A 27 15.64 -0.01 10.57
C LYS A 27 14.91 -0.93 11.55
N GLU A 28 13.59 -0.77 11.69
CA GLU A 28 12.75 -1.61 12.54
C GLU A 28 12.84 -3.09 12.15
N LEU A 29 12.78 -3.39 10.86
CA LEU A 29 12.91 -4.75 10.34
C LEU A 29 14.33 -5.31 10.43
N ASN A 30 15.35 -4.45 10.55
CA ASN A 30 16.77 -4.81 10.51
C ASN A 30 17.33 -5.35 11.83
N ASN A 31 16.62 -5.25 12.92
CA ASN A 31 17.01 -5.92 14.17
C ASN A 31 17.12 -7.45 14.02
N THR A 32 16.94 -7.99 12.83
CA THR A 32 17.09 -9.40 12.53
C THR A 32 17.88 -9.61 11.21
N LEU A 33 19.23 -9.50 11.28
CA LEU A 33 20.17 -10.05 10.30
C LEU A 33 20.12 -9.50 8.84
N LEU A 34 21.21 -8.91 8.42
CA LEU A 34 21.60 -8.65 7.03
C LEU A 34 21.11 -7.35 6.36
N ILE A 35 20.97 -6.25 7.09
CA ILE A 35 20.86 -4.99 6.38
C ILE A 35 22.12 -4.19 6.59
N THR A 36 22.94 -4.29 5.57
CA THR A 36 24.02 -3.37 5.30
C THR A 36 23.47 -1.95 5.17
N GLU A 37 24.28 -0.92 5.35
CA GLU A 37 24.01 0.51 5.12
C GLU A 37 23.22 0.84 3.83
N LYS A 38 22.97 -0.17 2.97
CA LYS A 38 22.26 -0.07 1.70
C LYS A 38 20.78 0.28 1.81
N PHE A 39 20.11 -0.04 2.93
CA PHE A 39 18.66 0.21 3.07
C PHE A 39 18.29 1.44 3.91
N GLU A 40 19.28 2.10 4.46
CA GLU A 40 19.12 3.44 5.07
C GLU A 40 19.12 4.54 4.02
N ARG A 41 19.38 4.21 2.74
CA ARG A 41 19.43 5.13 1.62
C ARG A 41 18.57 4.61 0.48
N LYS A 42 18.10 5.53 -0.35
CA LYS A 42 17.45 5.21 -1.63
C LYS A 42 18.38 4.30 -2.45
N THR A 43 17.92 3.09 -2.77
CA THR A 43 18.61 2.20 -3.69
C THR A 43 18.44 2.70 -5.13
N GLU A 44 19.13 2.09 -6.12
CA GLU A 44 18.93 2.49 -7.52
C GLU A 44 17.54 2.14 -8.04
N GLU A 45 16.90 1.11 -7.47
CA GLU A 45 15.59 0.62 -7.88
C GLU A 45 14.68 0.31 -6.68
N PRO A 46 13.36 0.65 -6.76
CA PRO A 46 12.40 0.29 -5.73
C PRO A 46 12.12 -1.22 -5.74
N VAL A 47 11.82 -1.78 -4.58
CA VAL A 47 11.36 -3.16 -4.45
C VAL A 47 9.86 -3.20 -4.75
N ILE A 48 9.50 -3.75 -5.92
CA ILE A 48 8.10 -3.85 -6.36
C ILE A 48 7.64 -5.30 -6.27
N PHE A 49 6.45 -5.51 -5.73
CA PHE A 49 5.73 -6.77 -5.82
C PHE A 49 4.25 -6.52 -6.17
N THR A 50 3.52 -7.57 -6.48
CA THR A 50 2.12 -7.49 -6.81
C THR A 50 1.31 -8.37 -5.87
N LYS A 51 0.07 -7.97 -5.61
CA LYS A 51 -0.93 -8.79 -4.95
C LYS A 51 -1.97 -9.22 -5.99
N ALA A 52 -2.59 -10.39 -5.78
CA ALA A 52 -3.73 -10.82 -6.56
C ALA A 52 -4.90 -9.83 -6.40
N ASP A 53 -5.80 -9.76 -7.37
CA ASP A 53 -7.03 -8.97 -7.28
C ASP A 53 -7.96 -9.46 -6.16
N SER A 54 -7.95 -10.77 -5.88
CA SER A 54 -8.67 -11.39 -4.74
C SER A 54 -8.13 -10.93 -3.37
N ALA A 55 -6.92 -10.38 -3.31
CA ALA A 55 -6.39 -9.80 -2.08
C ALA A 55 -7.15 -8.54 -1.63
N LEU A 56 -7.91 -7.89 -2.55
CA LEU A 56 -8.60 -6.65 -2.24
C LEU A 56 -9.73 -6.84 -1.23
N LEU A 57 -9.65 -6.12 -0.12
CA LEU A 57 -10.72 -5.97 0.86
C LEU A 57 -11.17 -4.50 0.91
N LYS A 58 -12.46 -4.27 0.62
CA LYS A 58 -13.04 -2.91 0.64
C LYS A 58 -13.41 -2.50 2.07
N ASN A 59 -13.38 -1.19 2.31
CA ASN A 59 -13.78 -0.58 3.57
C ASN A 59 -15.11 -1.14 4.12
N GLY A 60 -15.18 -1.31 5.45
CA GLY A 60 -16.36 -1.83 6.15
C GLY A 60 -16.55 -3.35 6.04
N LYS A 61 -15.70 -4.07 5.32
CA LYS A 61 -15.73 -5.54 5.29
C LYS A 61 -14.79 -6.11 6.34
N PRO A 62 -15.20 -7.17 7.08
CA PRO A 62 -14.31 -7.78 8.06
C PRO A 62 -13.13 -8.47 7.38
N PHE A 63 -11.95 -8.35 8.00
CA PHE A 63 -10.78 -9.14 7.64
C PHE A 63 -10.78 -10.42 8.47
N PHE A 64 -10.88 -11.57 7.80
CA PHE A 64 -10.77 -12.87 8.46
C PHE A 64 -9.30 -13.29 8.53
N ILE A 65 -8.77 -13.38 9.76
CA ILE A 65 -7.37 -13.75 9.98
C ILE A 65 -7.18 -15.23 9.63
N PRO A 66 -6.30 -15.58 8.66
CA PRO A 66 -6.05 -16.98 8.31
C PRO A 66 -5.33 -17.71 9.46
N ASP A 67 -5.96 -18.71 10.07
CA ASP A 67 -5.44 -19.46 11.23
C ASP A 67 -4.21 -20.32 10.91
N PHE A 68 -4.00 -20.66 9.63
CA PHE A 68 -2.90 -21.51 9.14
C PHE A 68 -1.64 -20.74 8.73
N MET A 69 -1.64 -19.39 8.78
CA MET A 69 -0.53 -18.57 8.30
C MET A 69 0.37 -18.02 9.42
N GLY A 70 0.04 -18.29 10.68
CA GLY A 70 0.74 -17.76 11.83
C GLY A 70 0.47 -16.26 12.03
N ARG A 71 1.48 -15.53 12.46
CA ARG A 71 1.35 -14.10 12.75
C ARG A 71 1.07 -13.26 11.50
N ILE A 72 -0.03 -12.52 11.53
CA ILE A 72 -0.38 -11.51 10.52
C ILE A 72 -0.12 -10.13 11.10
N ASP A 73 0.69 -9.33 10.41
CA ASP A 73 0.99 -7.95 10.79
C ASP A 73 0.23 -6.97 9.90
N TYR A 74 -0.19 -5.84 10.50
CA TYR A 74 -0.67 -4.67 9.76
C TYR A 74 0.51 -3.84 9.27
N GLU A 75 0.37 -3.29 8.08
CA GLU A 75 1.25 -2.29 7.47
C GLU A 75 0.37 -1.20 6.86
N ALA A 76 0.21 -0.07 7.57
CA ALA A 76 -0.57 1.06 7.08
C ALA A 76 0.16 1.77 5.95
N GLU A 77 -0.54 2.04 4.86
CA GLU A 77 0.06 2.65 3.67
C GLU A 77 -0.84 3.71 3.06
N LEU A 78 -0.23 4.75 2.50
CA LEU A 78 -0.92 5.58 1.53
C LEU A 78 -1.12 4.74 0.25
N VAL A 79 -2.36 4.69 -0.25
CA VAL A 79 -2.70 3.95 -1.48
C VAL A 79 -3.16 4.94 -2.54
N VAL A 80 -2.62 4.81 -3.73
CA VAL A 80 -2.89 5.69 -4.88
C VAL A 80 -3.71 4.95 -5.93
N ARG A 81 -4.76 5.59 -6.45
CA ARG A 81 -5.60 5.06 -7.53
C ARG A 81 -5.12 5.53 -8.89
N ILE A 82 -4.82 4.60 -9.79
CA ILE A 82 -4.50 4.92 -11.18
C ILE A 82 -5.79 5.25 -11.94
N CYS A 83 -5.81 6.40 -12.60
CA CYS A 83 -6.97 6.91 -13.32
C CYS A 83 -6.85 6.87 -14.85
N ARG A 84 -5.68 6.47 -15.37
CA ARG A 84 -5.40 6.53 -16.81
C ARG A 84 -4.55 5.37 -17.28
N LEU A 85 -4.86 4.86 -18.49
CA LEU A 85 -4.02 3.88 -19.20
C LEU A 85 -2.66 4.49 -19.54
N GLY A 86 -1.55 3.78 -19.23
CA GLY A 86 -0.20 4.25 -19.55
C GLY A 86 0.86 3.17 -19.52
N LYS A 87 1.91 3.37 -20.33
CA LYS A 87 3.11 2.53 -20.42
C LYS A 87 4.31 3.41 -20.70
N GLY A 88 5.44 3.18 -19.99
CA GLY A 88 6.65 3.98 -20.16
C GLY A 88 6.44 5.46 -19.85
N ILE A 89 5.73 5.77 -18.76
CA ILE A 89 5.35 7.14 -18.38
C ILE A 89 6.58 7.88 -17.88
N PRO A 90 6.97 9.01 -18.49
CA PRO A 90 8.01 9.87 -17.94
C PRO A 90 7.56 10.45 -16.58
N GLU A 91 8.47 10.49 -15.60
CA GLU A 91 8.20 10.95 -14.22
C GLU A 91 7.49 12.30 -14.19
N ARG A 92 7.96 13.29 -14.99
CA ARG A 92 7.35 14.63 -15.09
C ARG A 92 5.86 14.64 -15.48
N PHE A 93 5.33 13.53 -15.99
CA PHE A 93 3.93 13.37 -16.38
C PHE A 93 3.16 12.38 -15.52
N ALA A 94 3.81 11.73 -14.56
CA ALA A 94 3.22 10.69 -13.71
C ALA A 94 2.01 11.22 -12.93
N HIS A 95 2.06 12.47 -12.45
CA HIS A 95 0.95 13.14 -11.77
C HIS A 95 -0.38 13.16 -12.53
N ARG A 96 -0.39 12.90 -13.84
CA ARG A 96 -1.60 12.83 -14.68
C ARG A 96 -2.25 11.45 -14.69
N TYR A 97 -1.64 10.47 -14.02
CA TYR A 97 -2.07 9.08 -14.08
C TYR A 97 -2.71 8.60 -12.79
N TYR A 98 -2.85 9.46 -11.79
CA TYR A 98 -3.58 9.17 -10.56
C TYR A 98 -4.46 10.36 -10.16
N ASP A 99 -5.58 10.08 -9.50
CA ASP A 99 -6.62 11.09 -9.21
C ASP A 99 -7.09 11.07 -7.75
N ALA A 100 -6.83 9.99 -7.01
CA ALA A 100 -7.29 9.83 -5.64
C ALA A 100 -6.31 9.03 -4.81
N VAL A 101 -6.39 9.24 -3.50
CA VAL A 101 -5.62 8.52 -2.49
C VAL A 101 -6.53 8.04 -1.37
N THR A 102 -6.07 7.03 -0.64
CA THR A 102 -6.70 6.56 0.59
C THR A 102 -5.64 5.99 1.54
N VAL A 103 -6.04 5.67 2.76
CA VAL A 103 -5.26 4.79 3.64
C VAL A 103 -5.69 3.36 3.40
N GLY A 104 -4.72 2.48 3.26
CA GLY A 104 -4.93 1.04 3.18
C GLY A 104 -4.08 0.29 4.19
N VAL A 105 -4.29 -1.02 4.25
CA VAL A 105 -3.46 -1.94 5.05
C VAL A 105 -2.93 -3.04 4.15
N ASP A 106 -1.59 -3.19 4.09
CA ASP A 106 -0.90 -4.33 3.49
C ASP A 106 -0.69 -5.40 4.56
N PHE A 107 -1.67 -6.30 4.72
CA PHE A 107 -1.51 -7.41 5.65
C PHE A 107 -0.39 -8.35 5.21
N THR A 108 0.45 -8.69 6.17
CA THR A 108 1.67 -9.48 5.96
C THR A 108 1.71 -10.70 6.86
N ALA A 109 1.70 -11.89 6.25
CA ALA A 109 1.99 -13.13 6.99
C ALA A 109 3.49 -13.18 7.32
N ARG A 110 3.86 -12.68 8.48
CA ARG A 110 5.26 -12.33 8.82
C ARG A 110 6.20 -13.53 8.83
N GLU A 111 5.77 -14.64 9.37
CA GLU A 111 6.58 -15.87 9.42
C GLU A 111 6.77 -16.46 8.02
N VAL A 112 5.71 -16.44 7.20
CA VAL A 112 5.75 -16.89 5.80
C VAL A 112 6.69 -16.01 4.98
N GLN A 113 6.64 -14.68 5.20
CA GLN A 113 7.54 -13.73 4.54
C GLN A 113 8.99 -13.97 4.94
N LYS A 114 9.26 -14.17 6.24
CA LYS A 114 10.60 -14.46 6.73
C LYS A 114 11.16 -15.72 6.06
N LYS A 115 10.40 -16.81 6.05
CA LYS A 115 10.79 -18.06 5.39
C LYS A 115 11.04 -17.86 3.88
N ALA A 116 10.23 -17.04 3.20
CA ALA A 116 10.43 -16.73 1.79
C ALA A 116 11.73 -15.96 1.57
N LYS A 117 12.04 -14.95 2.41
CA LYS A 117 13.29 -14.19 2.36
C LYS A 117 14.50 -15.10 2.57
N ASP A 118 14.48 -15.92 3.61
CA ASP A 118 15.59 -16.84 3.97
C ASP A 118 15.89 -17.85 2.84
N LEU A 119 14.87 -18.23 2.05
CA LEU A 119 14.99 -19.19 0.96
C LEU A 119 15.10 -18.54 -0.43
N GLY A 120 15.16 -17.20 -0.53
CA GLY A 120 15.17 -16.49 -1.81
C GLY A 120 13.92 -16.71 -2.66
N ARG A 121 12.76 -16.93 -2.04
CA ARG A 121 11.47 -17.18 -2.71
C ARG A 121 10.63 -15.91 -2.86
N PRO A 122 9.71 -15.85 -3.85
CA PRO A 122 8.76 -14.75 -3.97
C PRO A 122 7.88 -14.58 -2.73
N TRP A 123 7.45 -13.34 -2.47
CA TRP A 123 6.59 -12.99 -1.32
C TRP A 123 5.10 -13.20 -1.58
N THR A 124 4.72 -13.71 -2.74
CA THR A 124 3.33 -13.80 -3.19
C THR A 124 2.37 -14.39 -2.15
N ILE A 125 2.73 -15.51 -1.52
CA ILE A 125 1.88 -16.12 -0.48
C ILE A 125 1.81 -15.24 0.77
N ALA A 126 2.92 -14.64 1.17
CA ALA A 126 3.00 -13.84 2.39
C ALA A 126 2.29 -12.48 2.28
N LYS A 127 2.13 -11.95 1.07
CA LYS A 127 1.66 -10.61 0.78
C LYS A 127 0.39 -10.56 -0.07
N GLY A 128 0.07 -11.62 -0.83
CA GLY A 128 -0.99 -11.63 -1.83
C GLY A 128 -2.15 -12.57 -1.52
N PHE A 129 -2.31 -13.02 -0.28
CA PHE A 129 -3.43 -13.86 0.14
C PHE A 129 -4.74 -13.05 0.19
N ASP A 130 -5.88 -13.74 0.17
CA ASP A 130 -7.20 -13.12 0.13
C ASP A 130 -7.41 -12.15 1.30
N GLY A 131 -7.90 -10.94 0.98
CA GLY A 131 -8.14 -9.88 1.96
C GLY A 131 -6.88 -9.16 2.45
N SER A 132 -5.69 -9.49 1.95
CA SER A 132 -4.42 -8.88 2.41
C SER A 132 -4.17 -7.46 1.92
N ALA A 133 -5.03 -6.91 1.06
CA ALA A 133 -4.95 -5.54 0.55
C ALA A 133 -6.23 -4.77 0.92
N VAL A 134 -6.26 -4.15 2.09
CA VAL A 134 -7.42 -3.37 2.51
C VAL A 134 -7.32 -1.95 2.01
N ILE A 135 -8.43 -1.40 1.49
CA ILE A 135 -8.52 0.01 1.08
C ILE A 135 -9.67 0.71 1.78
N GLY A 136 -9.43 1.96 2.17
CA GLY A 136 -10.42 2.88 2.68
C GLY A 136 -11.23 3.59 1.59
N ASP A 137 -12.03 4.57 2.01
CA ASP A 137 -12.76 5.46 1.11
C ASP A 137 -11.80 6.43 0.42
N TRP A 138 -12.04 6.67 -0.86
CA TRP A 138 -11.17 7.53 -1.66
C TRP A 138 -11.32 9.01 -1.30
N VAL A 139 -10.21 9.69 -1.28
CA VAL A 139 -10.11 11.15 -1.22
C VAL A 139 -9.53 11.63 -2.53
N ASP A 140 -10.34 12.36 -3.30
CA ASP A 140 -9.90 12.88 -4.59
C ASP A 140 -8.80 13.94 -4.40
N LEU A 141 -7.75 13.80 -5.20
CA LEU A 141 -6.74 14.83 -5.39
C LEU A 141 -7.31 15.75 -6.46
N ASP A 142 -7.70 16.96 -6.11
CA ASP A 142 -8.36 17.89 -7.03
C ASP A 142 -7.59 17.96 -8.38
N ASN A 143 -8.30 17.69 -9.49
CA ASN A 143 -7.72 17.67 -10.83
C ASN A 143 -7.39 19.06 -11.39
N ASN A 144 -7.67 20.12 -10.64
CA ASN A 144 -7.28 21.47 -10.99
C ASN A 144 -5.81 21.68 -10.60
N GLU A 145 -4.91 21.75 -11.58
CA GLU A 145 -3.45 21.90 -11.39
C GLU A 145 -3.06 23.03 -10.40
N LYS A 146 -3.94 24.03 -10.18
CA LYS A 146 -3.70 25.13 -9.25
C LYS A 146 -4.12 24.86 -7.80
N GLN A 147 -4.90 23.80 -7.55
CA GLN A 147 -5.46 23.47 -6.23
C GLN A 147 -5.21 22.00 -5.84
N ARG A 148 -4.47 21.26 -6.67
CA ARG A 148 -4.16 19.87 -6.42
C ARG A 148 -3.35 19.74 -5.14
N ARG A 149 -3.82 18.87 -4.22
CA ARG A 149 -3.03 18.50 -3.03
C ARG A 149 -1.76 17.76 -3.48
N ASP A 150 -0.64 18.12 -2.92
CA ASP A 150 0.59 17.37 -3.16
C ASP A 150 0.51 16.02 -2.43
N VAL A 151 0.56 14.95 -3.21
CA VAL A 151 0.53 13.59 -2.68
C VAL A 151 1.73 13.28 -1.77
N GLN A 152 2.80 14.09 -1.84
CA GLN A 152 3.99 13.94 -1.01
C GLN A 152 3.95 14.80 0.28
N GLU A 153 2.83 15.48 0.56
CA GLU A 153 2.65 16.31 1.76
C GLU A 153 1.44 15.85 2.58
N LEU A 154 1.14 14.54 2.56
CA LEU A 154 0.00 13.97 3.25
C LEU A 154 0.42 13.23 4.52
N HIS A 155 -0.29 13.49 5.62
CA HIS A 155 -0.19 12.74 6.86
C HIS A 155 -1.27 11.67 6.93
N PHE A 156 -0.94 10.52 7.46
CA PHE A 156 -1.90 9.45 7.71
C PHE A 156 -1.54 8.69 8.98
N HIS A 157 -2.52 8.07 9.60
CA HIS A 157 -2.29 7.20 10.75
C HIS A 157 -3.26 6.04 10.79
N LEU A 158 -2.88 5.02 11.54
CA LEU A 158 -3.71 3.85 11.82
C LEU A 158 -3.95 3.75 13.32
N ASP A 159 -5.19 3.54 13.69
CA ASP A 159 -5.61 3.24 15.05
C ASP A 159 -6.07 1.78 15.14
N ILE A 160 -5.75 1.13 16.25
CA ILE A 160 -6.30 -0.17 16.64
C ILE A 160 -6.92 -0.04 18.02
N ASN A 161 -8.21 -0.35 18.12
CA ASN A 161 -8.98 -0.25 19.36
C ASN A 161 -8.92 1.17 19.98
N GLY A 162 -8.93 2.20 19.13
CA GLY A 162 -8.87 3.61 19.53
C GLY A 162 -7.48 4.09 19.99
N LYS A 163 -6.42 3.31 19.74
CA LYS A 163 -5.03 3.69 20.02
C LYS A 163 -4.25 3.80 18.71
N THR A 164 -3.60 4.94 18.48
CA THR A 164 -2.72 5.13 17.34
C THR A 164 -1.50 4.22 17.42
N VAL A 165 -1.29 3.40 16.38
CA VAL A 165 -0.22 2.41 16.30
C VAL A 165 0.80 2.71 15.20
N GLN A 166 0.40 3.40 14.12
CA GLN A 166 1.31 3.91 13.09
C GLN A 166 0.96 5.34 12.71
N ILE A 167 1.99 6.14 12.45
CA ILE A 167 1.88 7.51 11.91
C ILE A 167 2.82 7.58 10.72
N GLY A 168 2.31 8.06 9.59
CA GLY A 168 3.06 8.23 8.36
C GLY A 168 2.96 9.63 7.80
N PHE A 169 4.03 10.05 7.15
CA PHE A 169 4.10 11.24 6.32
C PHE A 169 4.63 10.85 4.95
N SER A 170 3.88 11.14 3.90
CA SER A 170 4.25 10.72 2.54
C SER A 170 5.53 11.38 2.03
N GLY A 171 5.93 12.51 2.63
CA GLY A 171 7.22 13.16 2.36
C GLY A 171 8.44 12.34 2.75
N ASP A 172 8.30 11.39 3.69
CA ASP A 172 9.39 10.52 4.17
C ASP A 172 9.65 9.31 3.25
N MET A 173 8.87 9.16 2.17
CA MET A 173 9.07 8.10 1.18
C MET A 173 10.44 8.24 0.51
N LEU A 174 11.19 7.13 0.40
CA LEU A 174 12.44 7.07 -0.35
C LEU A 174 12.21 7.25 -1.85
N TYR A 175 11.16 6.63 -2.38
CA TYR A 175 10.69 6.80 -3.76
C TYR A 175 9.34 7.50 -3.74
N LYS A 176 9.28 8.65 -4.37
CA LYS A 176 8.03 9.43 -4.50
C LYS A 176 7.02 8.73 -5.41
N VAL A 177 5.76 9.07 -5.27
CA VAL A 177 4.66 8.46 -6.06
C VAL A 177 4.92 8.57 -7.56
N ASP A 178 5.37 9.73 -8.05
CA ASP A 178 5.65 9.96 -9.47
C ASP A 178 6.83 9.09 -9.96
N GLU A 179 7.87 8.91 -9.16
CA GLU A 179 9.00 8.02 -9.45
C GLU A 179 8.53 6.56 -9.54
N LEU A 180 7.69 6.11 -8.59
CA LEU A 180 7.14 4.76 -8.56
C LEU A 180 6.28 4.47 -9.79
N ILE A 181 5.40 5.39 -10.18
CA ILE A 181 4.56 5.27 -11.38
C ILE A 181 5.44 5.21 -12.63
N ALA A 182 6.44 6.09 -12.74
CA ALA A 182 7.37 6.07 -13.86
C ALA A 182 8.12 4.74 -13.93
N TYR A 183 8.66 4.26 -12.81
CA TYR A 183 9.39 2.99 -12.74
C TYR A 183 8.50 1.79 -13.10
N ILE A 184 7.36 1.62 -12.42
CA ILE A 184 6.43 0.50 -12.64
C ILE A 184 5.93 0.48 -14.08
N SER A 185 5.63 1.64 -14.66
CA SER A 185 5.14 1.73 -16.03
C SER A 185 6.15 1.30 -17.10
N ARG A 186 7.43 1.18 -16.77
CA ARG A 186 8.44 0.59 -17.67
C ARG A 186 8.19 -0.89 -17.91
N PHE A 187 7.71 -1.61 -16.90
CA PHE A 187 7.49 -3.07 -16.94
C PHE A 187 6.04 -3.43 -17.21
N PHE A 188 5.09 -2.68 -16.63
CA PHE A 188 3.67 -2.98 -16.67
C PHE A 188 2.88 -1.85 -17.34
N THR A 189 1.89 -2.21 -18.14
CA THR A 189 0.88 -1.23 -18.57
C THR A 189 -0.04 -0.95 -17.40
N LEU A 190 -0.06 0.30 -16.93
CA LEU A 190 -1.01 0.76 -15.92
C LEU A 190 -2.38 0.93 -16.55
N LYS A 191 -3.44 0.59 -15.80
CA LYS A 191 -4.83 0.72 -16.23
C LYS A 191 -5.61 1.54 -15.21
N THR A 192 -6.68 2.18 -15.64
CA THR A 192 -7.66 2.78 -14.74
C THR A 192 -8.16 1.76 -13.74
N GLY A 193 -8.15 2.10 -12.45
CA GLY A 193 -8.52 1.23 -11.36
C GLY A 193 -7.37 0.41 -10.77
N ASP A 194 -6.18 0.37 -11.39
CA ASP A 194 -4.99 -0.22 -10.73
C ASP A 194 -4.67 0.55 -9.45
N LEU A 195 -4.14 -0.16 -8.45
CA LEU A 195 -3.78 0.38 -7.14
C LEU A 195 -2.28 0.34 -6.94
N LEU A 196 -1.76 1.37 -6.26
CA LEU A 196 -0.36 1.44 -5.84
C LEU A 196 -0.30 1.67 -4.32
N TYR A 197 0.10 0.63 -3.58
CA TYR A 197 0.50 0.69 -2.19
C TYR A 197 1.93 1.20 -2.13
N THR A 198 2.16 2.29 -1.38
CA THR A 198 3.40 3.07 -1.49
C THR A 198 4.45 2.73 -0.44
N GLY A 199 4.22 1.72 0.37
CA GLY A 199 5.07 1.33 1.49
C GLY A 199 4.56 1.87 2.83
N THR A 200 5.00 1.25 3.90
CA THR A 200 4.54 1.50 5.28
C THR A 200 5.61 2.21 6.10
N PRO A 201 5.23 3.13 7.01
CA PRO A 201 6.13 3.71 8.01
C PRO A 201 6.43 2.71 9.14
N VAL A 202 7.30 3.10 10.07
CA VAL A 202 7.60 2.37 11.31
C VAL A 202 6.34 2.16 12.17
N GLY A 203 6.31 1.09 12.97
CA GLY A 203 5.24 0.79 13.92
C GLY A 203 4.34 -0.38 13.46
N VAL A 204 4.83 -1.23 12.56
CA VAL A 204 4.13 -2.45 12.16
C VAL A 204 3.96 -3.42 13.33
N GLY A 205 2.87 -4.18 13.36
CA GLY A 205 2.59 -5.09 14.45
C GLY A 205 1.49 -6.10 14.15
N PRO A 206 1.25 -7.06 15.05
CA PRO A 206 0.27 -8.08 14.84
C PRO A 206 -1.16 -7.57 14.97
N VAL A 207 -2.09 -8.22 14.25
CA VAL A 207 -3.53 -8.10 14.47
C VAL A 207 -4.07 -9.33 15.16
N HIS A 208 -5.18 -9.14 15.89
CA HIS A 208 -5.87 -10.19 16.61
C HIS A 208 -7.37 -10.19 16.24
N VAL A 209 -8.02 -11.30 16.51
CA VAL A 209 -9.49 -11.39 16.38
C VAL A 209 -10.11 -10.35 17.30
N ASP A 210 -11.14 -9.69 16.79
CA ASP A 210 -11.86 -8.58 17.42
C ASP A 210 -11.11 -7.25 17.52
N ASP A 211 -9.95 -7.09 16.87
CA ASP A 211 -9.36 -5.77 16.68
C ASP A 211 -10.22 -4.91 15.75
N HIS A 212 -10.50 -3.69 16.20
CA HIS A 212 -11.14 -2.64 15.42
C HIS A 212 -10.08 -1.74 14.82
N ILE A 213 -10.03 -1.67 13.51
CA ILE A 213 -9.00 -0.95 12.76
C ILE A 213 -9.61 0.29 12.11
N GLU A 214 -9.03 1.45 12.37
CA GLU A 214 -9.43 2.72 11.80
C GLU A 214 -8.21 3.40 11.15
N GLY A 215 -8.39 3.92 9.94
CA GLY A 215 -7.34 4.63 9.22
C GLY A 215 -7.77 6.06 8.88
N TYR A 216 -6.85 6.98 9.04
CA TYR A 216 -7.10 8.41 8.86
C TYR A 216 -6.12 9.00 7.85
N LEU A 217 -6.65 9.81 6.94
CA LEU A 217 -5.89 10.64 6.03
C LEU A 217 -6.13 12.10 6.44
N GLU A 218 -5.09 12.80 6.87
CA GLU A 218 -5.21 14.05 7.62
C GLU A 218 -6.19 13.85 8.79
N ASP A 219 -7.15 14.73 8.96
CA ASP A 219 -8.18 14.63 10.01
C ASP A 219 -9.41 13.77 9.60
N ARG A 220 -9.39 13.16 8.40
CA ARG A 220 -10.53 12.42 7.87
C ARG A 220 -10.36 10.92 8.09
N LYS A 221 -11.30 10.29 8.81
CA LYS A 221 -11.41 8.83 8.84
C LYS A 221 -11.84 8.32 7.46
N VAL A 222 -11.00 7.48 6.87
CA VAL A 222 -11.23 6.89 5.54
C VAL A 222 -11.32 5.37 5.58
N LEU A 223 -10.88 4.74 6.68
CA LEU A 223 -10.86 3.29 6.82
C LEU A 223 -11.47 2.89 8.17
N ASP A 224 -12.35 1.88 8.17
CA ASP A 224 -13.03 1.39 9.35
C ASP A 224 -13.47 -0.06 9.14
N PHE A 225 -12.85 -1.03 9.83
CA PHE A 225 -13.21 -2.43 9.73
C PHE A 225 -12.75 -3.24 10.96
N TRP A 226 -13.23 -4.47 11.04
CA TRP A 226 -12.91 -5.40 12.13
C TRP A 226 -12.09 -6.60 11.63
N CYS A 227 -11.14 -7.06 12.45
CA CYS A 227 -10.53 -8.38 12.29
C CYS A 227 -11.42 -9.46 12.91
N ARG A 228 -11.54 -10.62 12.25
CA ARG A 228 -12.38 -11.77 12.66
C ARG A 228 -11.62 -13.07 12.53
#